data_9c187d96860bc62bd45f0bfc2bed0479
#
_entry.id   9c187d96860bc62bd45f0bfc2bed0479
#
_cell.length_a   1.000
_cell.length_b   1.000
_cell.length_c   1.000
_cell.angle_alpha   90.00
_cell.angle_beta   90.00
_cell.angle_gamma   90.00
#
_symmetry.space_group_name_H-M   'P 1'
#
loop_
_entity.id
_entity.type
_entity.pdbx_description
1 polymer ?
#
loop_
_entity_poly.entity_id
_entity_poly.type
_entity_poly.pdbx_seq_one_letter_code
_entity_poly.pdbx_strand_id
1 'polypeptide(L)'
;SYKENPPFSTKIQFKPDKKIFESLIPDIDRLRKRLAVASVELKDATLVLNVDDNKEIFRLDSIGYFNQECLNDSDTETTKLIDIFVEDSIESMEVKFCYSLNGTIAPRILSSVNLLPVDSGGTHVNMFLDILKELFTTKAKKAGLKFQPYDALCGLRSYITLKLTKPEFSGQTKDKLINRK
;
A
#
# COMPACT_ATOMS: atom_id res chain seq x y z
N SER A 1 23.26 -6.99 33.58
CA SER A 1 22.68 -8.31 33.71
C SER A 1 21.49 -8.44 32.73
N TYR A 2 21.70 -9.11 31.62
CA TYR A 2 20.63 -9.52 30.71
C TYR A 2 19.79 -10.58 31.44
N LYS A 3 18.62 -10.19 31.87
CA LYS A 3 17.62 -11.14 32.35
C LYS A 3 16.90 -11.69 31.13
N GLU A 4 16.99 -13.03 31.03
CA GLU A 4 16.19 -13.91 30.17
C GLU A 4 15.87 -13.37 28.77
N ASN A 5 16.75 -13.72 27.83
CA ASN A 5 16.51 -13.51 26.42
C ASN A 5 15.26 -14.30 26.02
N PRO A 6 14.28 -13.67 25.34
CA PRO A 6 13.39 -14.43 24.49
C PRO A 6 14.23 -15.25 23.49
N PRO A 7 13.78 -16.42 23.06
CA PRO A 7 14.61 -17.38 22.31
C PRO A 7 15.20 -16.84 20.99
N PHE A 8 14.78 -15.66 20.57
CA PHE A 8 15.32 -14.97 19.39
C PHE A 8 15.33 -13.46 19.63
N SER A 9 16.52 -12.86 19.71
CA SER A 9 16.68 -11.42 19.59
C SER A 9 17.81 -11.10 18.63
N THR A 10 17.49 -10.34 17.59
CA THR A 10 18.49 -9.78 16.67
C THR A 10 18.53 -8.26 16.89
N LYS A 11 19.73 -7.73 17.15
CA LYS A 11 19.96 -6.29 17.22
C LYS A 11 20.86 -5.88 16.06
N ILE A 12 20.36 -4.96 15.23
CA ILE A 12 21.14 -4.33 14.18
C ILE A 12 21.34 -2.87 14.59
N GLN A 13 22.59 -2.42 14.57
CA GLN A 13 22.97 -1.04 14.88
C GLN A 13 23.90 -0.53 13.81
N PHE A 14 23.62 0.63 13.26
CA PHE A 14 24.48 1.27 12.26
C PHE A 14 24.48 2.79 12.47
N LYS A 15 25.52 3.42 11.94
CA LYS A 15 25.65 4.88 11.87
C LYS A 15 26.04 5.24 10.44
N PRO A 16 25.23 6.06 9.75
CA PRO A 16 25.57 6.50 8.39
C PRO A 16 26.89 7.29 8.38
N ASP A 17 27.68 7.16 7.31
CA ASP A 17 28.90 7.91 7.14
C ASP A 17 28.60 9.31 6.60
N LYS A 18 29.05 10.34 7.31
CA LYS A 18 28.92 11.76 6.91
C LYS A 18 29.59 12.10 5.57
N LYS A 19 30.53 11.30 5.12
CA LYS A 19 31.20 11.49 3.83
C LYS A 19 30.34 11.03 2.65
N ILE A 20 29.35 10.17 2.91
CA ILE A 20 28.49 9.57 1.89
C ILE A 20 27.11 10.19 1.91
N PHE A 21 26.58 10.48 3.10
CA PHE A 21 25.21 10.97 3.30
C PHE A 21 25.22 12.44 3.71
N GLU A 22 24.47 13.26 2.98
CA GLU A 22 24.30 14.69 3.30
C GLU A 22 23.57 14.90 4.63
N SER A 23 22.59 14.05 4.93
CA SER A 23 21.88 14.01 6.21
C SER A 23 22.07 12.67 6.91
N LEU A 24 22.34 12.72 8.21
CA LEU A 24 22.39 11.53 9.07
C LEU A 24 21.08 11.31 9.82
N ILE A 25 20.12 12.23 9.67
CA ILE A 25 18.81 12.12 10.29
C ILE A 25 17.93 11.25 9.39
N PRO A 26 17.39 10.12 9.88
CA PRO A 26 16.48 9.30 9.11
C PRO A 26 15.20 10.07 8.75
N ASP A 27 14.66 9.78 7.58
CA ASP A 27 13.31 10.22 7.21
C ASP A 27 12.28 9.41 8.02
N ILE A 28 11.79 10.01 9.08
CA ILE A 28 10.88 9.37 10.03
C ILE A 28 9.51 9.10 9.39
N ASP A 29 9.02 9.98 8.51
CA ASP A 29 7.73 9.80 7.85
C ASP A 29 7.79 8.63 6.87
N ARG A 30 8.91 8.46 6.19
CA ARG A 30 9.15 7.27 5.35
C ARG A 30 9.23 5.99 6.18
N LEU A 31 9.81 6.03 7.38
CA LEU A 31 9.82 4.90 8.30
C LEU A 31 8.41 4.58 8.79
N ARG A 32 7.62 5.57 9.19
CA ARG A 32 6.22 5.40 9.59
C ARG A 32 5.42 4.71 8.50
N LYS A 33 5.50 5.21 7.28
CA LYS A 33 4.80 4.63 6.12
C LYS A 33 5.20 3.17 5.90
N ARG A 34 6.49 2.84 5.98
CA ARG A 34 6.97 1.46 5.84
C ARG A 34 6.50 0.54 6.95
N LEU A 35 6.48 1.00 8.19
CA LEU A 35 6.00 0.22 9.34
C LEU A 35 4.49 0.01 9.27
N ALA A 36 3.73 1.02 8.84
CA ALA A 36 2.30 0.90 8.63
C ALA A 36 1.97 -0.18 7.59
N VAL A 37 2.61 -0.14 6.41
CA VAL A 37 2.45 -1.18 5.37
C VAL A 37 2.89 -2.56 5.90
N ALA A 38 4.02 -2.65 6.57
CA ALA A 38 4.51 -3.92 7.11
C ALA A 38 3.57 -4.51 8.16
N SER A 39 2.91 -3.69 8.98
CA SER A 39 1.97 -4.15 10.01
C SER A 39 0.73 -4.83 9.42
N VAL A 40 0.33 -4.45 8.21
CA VAL A 40 -0.81 -5.07 7.50
C VAL A 40 -0.55 -6.54 7.19
N GLU A 41 0.66 -6.86 6.76
CA GLU A 41 1.02 -8.21 6.33
C GLU A 41 1.56 -9.07 7.49
N LEU A 42 2.19 -8.43 8.51
CA LEU A 42 2.75 -9.10 9.69
C LEU A 42 1.72 -9.15 10.84
N LYS A 43 0.62 -9.85 10.63
CA LYS A 43 -0.55 -9.87 11.53
C LYS A 43 -0.23 -10.23 12.98
N ASP A 44 0.78 -11.08 13.20
CA ASP A 44 1.18 -11.56 14.52
C ASP A 44 2.34 -10.76 15.14
N ALA A 45 2.84 -9.74 14.44
CA ALA A 45 3.93 -8.89 14.90
C ALA A 45 3.40 -7.55 15.43
N THR A 46 4.01 -7.06 16.50
CA THR A 46 3.86 -5.68 16.94
C THR A 46 5.07 -4.90 16.49
N LEU A 47 4.89 -3.95 15.59
CA LEU A 47 5.95 -3.07 15.13
C LEU A 47 5.95 -1.79 15.95
N VAL A 48 7.13 -1.38 16.39
CA VAL A 48 7.30 -0.22 17.27
C VAL A 48 8.37 0.69 16.69
N LEU A 49 8.05 1.96 16.57
CA LEU A 49 9.00 3.03 16.27
C LEU A 49 9.22 3.86 17.53
N ASN A 50 10.46 3.94 17.98
CA ASN A 50 10.86 4.87 19.03
C ASN A 50 11.71 5.98 18.40
N VAL A 51 11.26 7.21 18.55
CA VAL A 51 12.00 8.41 18.13
C VAL A 51 12.10 9.32 19.35
N ASP A 52 13.28 9.50 19.83
CA ASP A 52 13.56 10.18 21.10
C ASP A 52 12.71 9.55 22.24
N ASP A 53 11.86 10.34 22.89
CA ASP A 53 10.98 9.86 23.99
C ASP A 53 9.61 9.42 23.51
N ASN A 54 9.34 9.49 22.18
CA ASN A 54 8.05 9.12 21.61
C ASN A 54 8.05 7.67 21.13
N LYS A 55 7.01 6.94 21.52
CA LYS A 55 6.78 5.56 21.12
C LYS A 55 5.53 5.45 20.27
N GLU A 56 5.66 4.97 19.05
CA GLU A 56 4.56 4.71 18.12
C GLU A 56 4.42 3.20 17.89
N ILE A 57 3.19 2.68 17.90
CA ILE A 57 2.91 1.26 17.72
C ILE A 57 2.09 1.08 16.43
N PHE A 58 2.52 0.18 15.57
CA PHE A 58 1.85 -0.15 14.31
C PHE A 58 1.26 -1.56 14.41
N ARG A 59 -0.08 -1.65 14.30
CA ARG A 59 -0.87 -2.88 14.32
C ARG A 59 -2.11 -2.71 13.45
N LEU A 60 -1.91 -2.36 12.19
CA LEU A 60 -3.01 -2.15 11.26
C LEU A 60 -3.32 -3.47 10.53
N ASP A 61 -4.60 -3.77 10.38
CA ASP A 61 -5.06 -4.68 9.35
C ASP A 61 -5.25 -3.94 8.02
N SER A 62 -5.55 -4.67 6.95
CA SER A 62 -5.70 -4.07 5.62
C SER A 62 -6.86 -3.08 5.53
N ILE A 63 -7.92 -3.27 6.32
CA ILE A 63 -9.06 -2.34 6.38
C ILE A 63 -8.65 -1.06 7.14
N GLY A 64 -7.98 -1.21 8.28
CA GLY A 64 -7.48 -0.06 9.05
C GLY A 64 -6.50 0.78 8.24
N TYR A 65 -5.57 0.13 7.54
CA TYR A 65 -4.65 0.82 6.64
C TYR A 65 -5.38 1.53 5.50
N PHE A 66 -6.36 0.87 4.86
CA PHE A 66 -7.17 1.49 3.81
C PHE A 66 -7.88 2.75 4.32
N ASN A 67 -8.55 2.66 5.47
CA ASN A 67 -9.28 3.79 6.04
C ASN A 67 -8.36 4.95 6.41
N GLN A 68 -7.18 4.67 6.96
CA GLN A 68 -6.23 5.68 7.39
C GLN A 68 -5.51 6.35 6.22
N GLU A 69 -5.09 5.57 5.23
CA GLU A 69 -4.16 6.03 4.19
C GLU A 69 -4.84 6.29 2.84
N CYS A 70 -5.94 5.61 2.52
CA CYS A 70 -6.63 5.77 1.24
C CYS A 70 -7.76 6.79 1.28
N LEU A 71 -8.42 6.97 2.43
CA LEU A 71 -9.45 7.98 2.62
C LEU A 71 -8.84 9.29 3.10
N ASN A 72 -9.47 10.40 2.73
CA ASN A 72 -9.16 11.73 3.22
C ASN A 72 -10.33 12.24 4.08
N ASP A 73 -10.11 13.30 4.87
CA ASP A 73 -11.16 13.94 5.69
C ASP A 73 -12.36 14.41 4.85
N SER A 74 -12.13 14.70 3.56
CA SER A 74 -13.19 15.08 2.61
C SER A 74 -13.98 13.88 2.07
N ASP A 75 -13.53 12.64 2.26
CA ASP A 75 -14.21 11.42 1.79
C ASP A 75 -15.25 10.96 2.83
N THR A 76 -16.16 11.86 3.22
CA THR A 76 -17.18 11.60 4.25
C THR A 76 -18.33 10.73 3.75
N GLU A 77 -18.48 10.60 2.43
CA GLU A 77 -19.47 9.75 1.79
C GLU A 77 -18.79 8.90 0.72
N THR A 78 -18.88 7.57 0.88
CA THR A 78 -18.24 6.60 -0.04
C THR A 78 -19.22 5.51 -0.43
N THR A 79 -18.95 4.85 -1.56
CA THR A 79 -19.62 3.59 -1.88
C THR A 79 -19.22 2.52 -0.87
N LYS A 80 -19.97 1.40 -0.85
CA LYS A 80 -19.54 0.23 -0.07
C LYS A 80 -18.12 -0.19 -0.49
N LEU A 81 -17.31 -0.52 0.51
CA LEU A 81 -15.96 -1.09 0.28
C LEU A 81 -16.08 -2.44 -0.45
N ILE A 82 -15.35 -2.58 -1.52
CA ILE A 82 -15.15 -3.84 -2.24
C ILE A 82 -13.79 -4.39 -1.84
N ASP A 83 -13.79 -5.65 -1.42
CA ASP A 83 -12.63 -6.39 -0.96
C ASP A 83 -12.50 -7.66 -1.79
N ILE A 84 -11.41 -7.79 -2.51
CA ILE A 84 -11.12 -8.92 -3.39
C ILE A 84 -9.81 -9.54 -2.91
N PHE A 85 -9.85 -10.82 -2.59
CA PHE A 85 -8.67 -11.60 -2.24
C PHE A 85 -8.55 -12.78 -3.19
N VAL A 86 -7.36 -12.93 -3.77
CA VAL A 86 -7.00 -14.05 -4.64
C VAL A 86 -5.66 -14.59 -4.17
N GLU A 87 -5.59 -15.90 -3.97
CA GLU A 87 -4.34 -16.57 -3.65
C GLU A 87 -4.13 -17.83 -4.50
N ASP A 88 -2.89 -18.10 -4.78
CA ASP A 88 -2.36 -19.37 -5.25
C ASP A 88 -1.40 -19.90 -4.17
N SER A 89 -0.86 -21.09 -4.33
CA SER A 89 -0.08 -21.81 -3.29
C SER A 89 0.97 -20.99 -2.54
N ILE A 90 1.54 -19.96 -3.16
CA ILE A 90 2.66 -19.16 -2.62
C ILE A 90 2.47 -17.65 -2.85
N GLU A 91 1.61 -17.24 -3.75
CA GLU A 91 1.41 -15.86 -4.14
C GLU A 91 -0.01 -15.42 -3.83
N SER A 92 -0.19 -14.15 -3.49
CA SER A 92 -1.51 -13.62 -3.21
C SER A 92 -1.64 -12.16 -3.64
N MET A 93 -2.87 -11.76 -3.95
CA MET A 93 -3.24 -10.40 -4.24
C MET A 93 -4.49 -10.05 -3.45
N GLU A 94 -4.45 -8.94 -2.75
CA GLU A 94 -5.61 -8.35 -2.10
C GLU A 94 -5.85 -6.95 -2.67
N VAL A 95 -7.09 -6.65 -3.05
CA VAL A 95 -7.49 -5.35 -3.56
C VAL A 95 -8.68 -4.86 -2.76
N LYS A 96 -8.51 -3.72 -2.10
CA LYS A 96 -9.59 -3.00 -1.44
C LYS A 96 -9.84 -1.69 -2.17
N PHE A 97 -11.10 -1.42 -2.52
CA PHE A 97 -11.44 -0.15 -3.14
C PHE A 97 -12.86 0.29 -2.86
N CYS A 98 -13.08 1.58 -2.91
CA CYS A 98 -14.38 2.23 -2.94
C CYS A 98 -14.29 3.50 -3.79
N TYR A 99 -15.41 4.16 -3.98
CA TYR A 99 -15.46 5.47 -4.63
C TYR A 99 -15.92 6.52 -3.62
N SER A 100 -15.20 7.62 -3.57
CA SER A 100 -15.65 8.82 -2.89
C SER A 100 -16.75 9.49 -3.71
N LEU A 101 -17.85 9.84 -3.07
CA LEU A 101 -19.02 10.46 -3.71
C LEU A 101 -19.00 11.99 -3.58
N ASN A 102 -18.29 12.50 -2.60
CA ASN A 102 -18.24 13.94 -2.26
C ASN A 102 -16.82 14.48 -2.03
N GLY A 103 -15.81 13.62 -2.14
CA GLY A 103 -14.41 13.99 -1.97
C GLY A 103 -13.75 14.45 -3.27
N THR A 104 -12.43 14.40 -3.29
CA THR A 104 -11.62 14.75 -4.46
C THR A 104 -11.86 13.78 -5.61
N ILE A 105 -12.07 14.31 -6.82
CA ILE A 105 -12.24 13.49 -8.04
C ILE A 105 -10.97 12.73 -8.40
N ALA A 106 -9.78 13.26 -8.07
CA ALA A 106 -8.52 12.58 -8.33
C ALA A 106 -8.45 11.22 -7.63
N PRO A 107 -8.06 10.15 -8.34
CA PRO A 107 -7.92 8.83 -7.73
C PRO A 107 -6.78 8.82 -6.71
N ARG A 108 -6.96 8.10 -5.61
CA ARG A 108 -5.90 7.77 -4.66
C ARG A 108 -5.66 6.27 -4.66
N ILE A 109 -4.51 5.87 -5.15
CA ILE A 109 -4.15 4.47 -5.34
C ILE A 109 -2.86 4.22 -4.60
N LEU A 110 -2.91 3.37 -3.60
CA LEU A 110 -1.75 2.90 -2.85
C LEU A 110 -1.49 1.45 -3.18
N SER A 111 -0.22 1.07 -3.20
CA SER A 111 0.13 -0.34 -3.41
C SER A 111 1.37 -0.76 -2.62
N SER A 112 1.42 -2.05 -2.32
CA SER A 112 2.58 -2.69 -1.70
C SER A 112 2.89 -4.04 -2.35
N VAL A 113 4.15 -4.42 -2.31
CA VAL A 113 4.63 -5.73 -2.75
C VAL A 113 5.61 -6.26 -1.72
N ASN A 114 5.32 -7.44 -1.14
CA ASN A 114 6.17 -8.08 -0.13
C ASN A 114 6.61 -7.10 0.97
N LEU A 115 5.67 -6.47 1.66
CA LEU A 115 5.88 -5.51 2.75
C LEU A 115 6.48 -4.15 2.32
N LEU A 116 6.72 -3.94 1.04
CA LEU A 116 7.31 -2.70 0.54
C LEU A 116 6.26 -1.84 -0.13
N PRO A 117 6.05 -0.58 0.29
CA PRO A 117 5.23 0.35 -0.47
C PRO A 117 5.86 0.58 -1.85
N VAL A 118 5.01 0.60 -2.88
CA VAL A 118 5.39 0.76 -4.29
C VAL A 118 4.75 2.04 -4.81
N ASP A 119 5.39 3.18 -4.49
CA ASP A 119 4.82 4.52 -4.66
C ASP A 119 4.60 4.91 -6.13
N SER A 120 5.39 4.34 -7.05
CA SER A 120 5.24 4.55 -8.50
C SER A 120 4.36 3.49 -9.17
N GLY A 121 3.65 2.66 -8.38
CA GLY A 121 2.76 1.61 -8.86
C GLY A 121 3.48 0.52 -9.66
N GLY A 122 2.96 0.20 -10.83
CA GLY A 122 3.56 -0.80 -11.71
C GLY A 122 2.51 -1.61 -12.46
N THR A 123 2.93 -2.74 -12.97
CA THR A 123 2.09 -3.62 -13.82
C THR A 123 0.80 -4.05 -13.13
N HIS A 124 0.85 -4.37 -11.84
CA HIS A 124 -0.32 -4.77 -11.04
C HIS A 124 -1.36 -3.65 -10.91
N VAL A 125 -0.90 -2.43 -10.64
CA VAL A 125 -1.78 -1.25 -10.57
C VAL A 125 -2.41 -0.97 -11.92
N ASN A 126 -1.60 -0.94 -12.98
CA ASN A 126 -2.08 -0.68 -14.34
C ASN A 126 -3.13 -1.70 -14.76
N MET A 127 -2.89 -3.00 -14.49
CA MET A 127 -3.84 -4.06 -14.80
C MET A 127 -5.18 -3.88 -14.06
N PHE A 128 -5.14 -3.56 -12.77
CA PHE A 128 -6.35 -3.28 -12.00
C PHE A 128 -7.14 -2.10 -12.59
N LEU A 129 -6.47 -1.00 -12.92
CA LEU A 129 -7.09 0.17 -13.52
C LEU A 129 -7.70 -0.11 -14.90
N ASP A 130 -7.01 -0.90 -15.71
CA ASP A 130 -7.50 -1.27 -17.04
C ASP A 130 -8.74 -2.16 -16.96
N ILE A 131 -8.78 -3.11 -16.02
CA ILE A 131 -9.97 -3.92 -15.72
C ILE A 131 -11.15 -3.04 -15.30
N LEU A 132 -10.94 -2.08 -14.41
CA LEU A 132 -12.00 -1.16 -13.99
C LEU A 132 -12.52 -0.33 -15.17
N LYS A 133 -11.65 0.25 -15.98
CA LYS A 133 -12.02 1.03 -17.17
C LYS A 133 -12.85 0.19 -18.15
N GLU A 134 -12.42 -1.04 -18.43
CA GLU A 134 -13.12 -1.95 -19.33
C GLU A 134 -14.49 -2.33 -18.78
N LEU A 135 -14.56 -2.70 -17.50
CA LEU A 135 -15.80 -3.10 -16.83
C LEU A 135 -16.84 -1.97 -16.88
N PHE A 136 -16.44 -0.75 -16.47
CA PHE A 136 -17.35 0.40 -16.44
C PHE A 136 -17.75 0.84 -17.84
N THR A 137 -16.83 0.88 -18.79
CA THR A 137 -17.12 1.21 -20.19
C THR A 137 -18.14 0.22 -20.78
N THR A 138 -17.96 -1.08 -20.52
CA THR A 138 -18.87 -2.12 -21.01
C THR A 138 -20.26 -1.97 -20.40
N LYS A 139 -20.35 -1.71 -19.09
CA LYS A 139 -21.63 -1.49 -18.40
C LYS A 139 -22.33 -0.22 -18.86
N ALA A 140 -21.58 0.89 -19.00
CA ALA A 140 -22.12 2.17 -19.46
C ALA A 140 -22.69 2.04 -20.89
N LYS A 141 -21.96 1.36 -21.79
CA LYS A 141 -22.42 1.08 -23.16
C LYS A 141 -23.75 0.29 -23.18
N LYS A 142 -23.86 -0.75 -22.31
CA LYS A 142 -25.10 -1.52 -22.20
C LYS A 142 -26.28 -0.69 -21.65
N ALA A 143 -25.97 0.30 -20.80
CA ALA A 143 -26.97 1.21 -20.23
C ALA A 143 -27.26 2.44 -21.11
N GLY A 144 -26.65 2.56 -22.28
CA GLY A 144 -26.83 3.73 -23.17
C GLY A 144 -26.24 5.03 -22.64
N LEU A 145 -25.31 4.96 -21.68
CA LEU A 145 -24.68 6.13 -21.07
C LEU A 145 -23.43 6.56 -21.82
N LYS A 146 -23.25 7.89 -21.92
CA LYS A 146 -21.95 8.45 -22.37
C LYS A 146 -20.92 8.29 -21.25
N PHE A 147 -19.84 7.60 -21.52
CA PHE A 147 -18.80 7.30 -20.53
C PHE A 147 -17.43 7.25 -21.21
N GLN A 148 -16.46 7.94 -20.61
CA GLN A 148 -15.08 7.82 -21.02
C GLN A 148 -14.34 6.84 -20.08
N PRO A 149 -13.40 6.03 -20.58
CA PRO A 149 -12.69 5.06 -19.74
C PRO A 149 -12.06 5.68 -18.49
N TYR A 150 -11.62 6.93 -18.56
CA TYR A 150 -11.01 7.64 -17.43
C TYR A 150 -12.01 8.01 -16.33
N ASP A 151 -13.30 8.12 -16.67
CA ASP A 151 -14.36 8.41 -15.68
C ASP A 151 -14.44 7.28 -14.62
N ALA A 152 -14.05 6.06 -14.99
CA ALA A 152 -13.95 4.93 -14.06
C ALA A 152 -12.98 5.16 -12.88
N LEU A 153 -12.09 6.13 -13.00
CA LEU A 153 -11.10 6.43 -11.97
C LEU A 153 -11.49 7.61 -11.08
N CYS A 154 -12.52 8.35 -11.48
CA CYS A 154 -12.96 9.53 -10.71
C CYS A 154 -13.45 9.12 -9.32
N GLY A 155 -12.85 9.69 -8.29
CA GLY A 155 -13.18 9.38 -6.89
C GLY A 155 -12.68 8.02 -6.39
N LEU A 156 -11.93 7.25 -7.19
CA LEU A 156 -11.41 5.94 -6.79
C LEU A 156 -10.46 6.08 -5.59
N ARG A 157 -10.69 5.26 -4.58
CA ARG A 157 -9.82 5.04 -3.42
C ARG A 157 -9.46 3.56 -3.43
N SER A 158 -8.18 3.22 -3.50
CA SER A 158 -7.78 1.81 -3.54
C SER A 158 -6.46 1.52 -2.84
N TYR A 159 -6.38 0.35 -2.26
CA TYR A 159 -5.16 -0.27 -1.75
C TYR A 159 -4.99 -1.65 -2.37
N ILE A 160 -3.83 -1.88 -2.97
CA ILE A 160 -3.48 -3.12 -3.65
C ILE A 160 -2.25 -3.68 -2.98
N THR A 161 -2.33 -4.88 -2.43
CA THR A 161 -1.17 -5.57 -1.88
C THR A 161 -0.92 -6.88 -2.59
N LEU A 162 0.35 -7.16 -2.88
CA LEU A 162 0.79 -8.40 -3.52
C LEU A 162 1.86 -9.08 -2.68
N LYS A 163 1.74 -10.41 -2.63
CA LYS A 163 2.81 -11.31 -2.20
C LYS A 163 3.29 -12.08 -3.41
N LEU A 164 4.54 -11.88 -3.79
CA LEU A 164 5.16 -12.51 -4.97
C LEU A 164 6.45 -13.22 -4.57
N THR A 165 6.68 -14.36 -5.17
CA THR A 165 7.92 -15.15 -4.96
C THR A 165 9.12 -14.48 -5.61
N LYS A 166 8.93 -13.89 -6.79
CA LYS A 166 9.99 -13.26 -7.58
C LYS A 166 9.54 -11.89 -8.10
N PRO A 167 9.46 -10.87 -7.22
CA PRO A 167 9.11 -9.53 -7.67
C PRO A 167 10.26 -8.90 -8.46
N GLU A 168 9.95 -8.32 -9.61
CA GLU A 168 10.87 -7.56 -10.45
C GLU A 168 10.53 -6.08 -10.36
N PHE A 169 11.54 -5.27 -10.06
CA PHE A 169 11.38 -3.83 -9.92
C PHE A 169 12.20 -3.06 -10.95
N SER A 170 11.77 -1.86 -11.30
CA SER A 170 12.45 -1.00 -12.27
C SER A 170 13.81 -0.48 -11.80
N GLY A 171 14.11 -0.57 -10.49
CA GLY A 171 15.35 -0.09 -9.91
C GLY A 171 15.54 -0.54 -8.46
N GLN A 172 16.67 -0.15 -7.86
CA GLN A 172 17.05 -0.51 -6.48
C GLN A 172 16.14 0.12 -5.42
N THR A 173 15.48 1.22 -5.73
CA THR A 173 14.50 1.87 -4.84
C THR A 173 13.25 1.03 -4.65
N LYS A 174 12.96 0.09 -5.60
CA LYS A 174 11.84 -0.84 -5.59
C LYS A 174 10.46 -0.14 -5.53
N ASP A 175 10.38 1.03 -6.11
CA ASP A 175 9.20 1.88 -6.10
C ASP A 175 8.20 1.60 -7.25
N LYS A 176 8.60 0.75 -8.22
CA LYS A 176 7.76 0.37 -9.36
C LYS A 176 7.92 -1.09 -9.72
N LEU A 177 6.83 -1.86 -9.67
CA LEU A 177 6.80 -3.27 -10.09
C LEU A 177 6.72 -3.37 -11.62
N ILE A 178 7.54 -4.26 -12.20
CA ILE A 178 7.61 -4.47 -13.66
C ILE A 178 7.40 -5.93 -14.10
N ASN A 179 7.00 -6.82 -13.19
CA ASN A 179 6.70 -8.20 -13.56
C ASN A 179 5.82 -8.23 -14.81
N ARG A 180 6.22 -9.04 -15.78
CA ARG A 180 5.39 -9.38 -16.95
C ARG A 180 4.58 -10.62 -16.58
N LYS A 181 3.39 -10.74 -17.15
CA LYS A 181 2.58 -11.97 -17.04
C LYS A 181 3.30 -13.16 -17.62
#